data_71e2982a8350bc25e97de52edd58a124
#
_entry.id   71e2982a8350bc25e97de52edd58a124
#
_cell.length_a   1.000
_cell.length_b   1.000
_cell.length_c   1.000
_cell.angle_alpha   90.00
_cell.angle_beta   90.00
_cell.angle_gamma   90.00
#
_symmetry.space_group_name_H-M   'P 1'
#
loop_
_entity.id
_entity.type
_entity.pdbx_description
1 polymer ?
#
loop_
_entity_poly.entity_id
_entity_poly.type
_entity_poly.pdbx_seq_one_letter_code
_entity_poly.pdbx_strand_id
1 'polypeptide(L)'
;MSPKRVNKEEKRREVALACFDLIHNGGMKKLTVAQVAKTAGIGKGTVYEYFENKDDIIFEIINMHIEYHHENFLNNIKDVKTTKEKVFYFFDFVMNDTEENIKHFNGYREYLSIVLAEENESMLKFNNSCTIFFKNQLKLIIDEGIEKGELKEIAKDFVDGIMLFEKGVSLMKMTETDFDAKSSCENFLNNFFKIMEKNCD
;
A
#
# COMPACT_ATOMS: atom_id res chain seq x y z
N MET A 1 -25.47 33.84 -11.43
CA MET A 1 -24.90 32.48 -11.41
C MET A 1 -24.54 32.16 -9.97
N SER A 2 -25.19 31.19 -9.33
CA SER A 2 -24.82 30.75 -7.99
C SER A 2 -23.44 30.08 -8.06
N PRO A 3 -22.53 30.37 -7.10
CA PRO A 3 -21.25 29.70 -7.06
C PRO A 3 -21.47 28.19 -6.89
N LYS A 4 -20.84 27.39 -7.77
CA LYS A 4 -20.84 25.92 -7.67
C LYS A 4 -20.32 25.58 -6.27
N ARG A 5 -21.13 24.94 -5.45
CA ARG A 5 -20.72 24.48 -4.13
C ARG A 5 -19.58 23.49 -4.35
N VAL A 6 -18.35 23.93 -4.10
CA VAL A 6 -17.16 23.08 -4.23
C VAL A 6 -17.33 21.93 -3.24
N ASN A 7 -17.29 20.70 -3.74
CA ASN A 7 -17.34 19.52 -2.87
C ASN A 7 -16.07 19.52 -2.00
N LYS A 8 -16.24 19.61 -0.68
CA LYS A 8 -15.12 19.71 0.26
C LYS A 8 -14.16 18.52 0.12
N GLU A 9 -14.70 17.32 -0.06
CA GLU A 9 -13.90 16.09 -0.24
C GLU A 9 -13.11 16.12 -1.56
N GLU A 10 -13.76 16.53 -2.65
CA GLU A 10 -13.09 16.65 -3.96
C GLU A 10 -11.92 17.65 -3.90
N LYS A 11 -12.10 18.78 -3.18
CA LYS A 11 -11.04 19.76 -3.02
C LYS A 11 -9.91 19.28 -2.11
N ARG A 12 -10.20 18.51 -1.07
CA ARG A 12 -9.20 17.84 -0.25
C ARG A 12 -8.33 16.91 -1.11
N ARG A 13 -8.97 16.09 -1.94
CA ARG A 13 -8.27 15.16 -2.87
C ARG A 13 -7.40 15.91 -3.88
N GLU A 14 -7.89 17.01 -4.47
CA GLU A 14 -7.09 17.85 -5.38
C GLU A 14 -5.82 18.38 -4.70
N VAL A 15 -5.94 18.91 -3.49
CA VAL A 15 -4.82 19.44 -2.70
C VAL A 15 -3.83 18.34 -2.36
N ALA A 16 -4.31 17.18 -1.90
CA ALA A 16 -3.48 16.04 -1.57
C ALA A 16 -2.73 15.51 -2.79
N LEU A 17 -3.42 15.38 -3.93
CA LEU A 17 -2.81 14.94 -5.19
C LEU A 17 -1.69 15.88 -5.65
N ALA A 18 -1.91 17.20 -5.59
CA ALA A 18 -0.90 18.19 -5.94
C ALA A 18 0.34 18.11 -5.03
N CYS A 19 0.18 17.65 -3.79
CA CYS A 19 1.25 17.55 -2.79
C CYS A 19 1.95 16.19 -2.75
N PHE A 20 1.55 15.25 -3.59
CA PHE A 20 2.10 13.89 -3.60
C PHE A 20 3.62 13.87 -3.71
N ASP A 21 4.20 14.63 -4.65
CA ASP A 21 5.64 14.71 -4.85
C ASP A 21 6.40 15.39 -3.70
N LEU A 22 5.73 16.22 -2.89
CA LEU A 22 6.37 16.87 -1.74
C LEU A 22 6.82 15.86 -0.69
N ILE A 23 6.05 14.79 -0.51
CA ILE A 23 6.37 13.71 0.43
C ILE A 23 7.54 12.89 -0.09
N HIS A 24 7.56 12.57 -1.37
CA HIS A 24 8.66 11.81 -1.98
C HIS A 24 10.01 12.53 -1.91
N ASN A 25 10.01 13.86 -2.08
CA ASN A 25 11.25 14.66 -2.14
C ASN A 25 11.72 15.16 -0.76
N GLY A 26 10.81 15.32 0.20
CA GLY A 26 11.10 15.96 1.48
C GLY A 26 10.82 15.12 2.72
N GLY A 27 10.02 14.05 2.58
CA GLY A 27 9.48 13.26 3.68
C GLY A 27 8.30 13.95 4.40
N MET A 28 7.40 13.14 4.96
CA MET A 28 6.17 13.63 5.62
C MET A 28 6.44 14.55 6.80
N LYS A 29 7.51 14.29 7.56
CA LYS A 29 7.87 15.09 8.75
C LYS A 29 8.25 16.53 8.40
N LYS A 30 8.82 16.75 7.22
CA LYS A 30 9.24 18.09 6.75
C LYS A 30 8.14 18.87 6.05
N LEU A 31 7.00 18.26 5.75
CA LEU A 31 5.87 18.93 5.12
C LEU A 31 5.39 20.11 5.97
N THR A 32 5.14 21.24 5.34
CA THR A 32 4.58 22.44 5.97
C THR A 32 3.33 22.90 5.23
N VAL A 33 2.38 23.48 5.96
CA VAL A 33 1.16 24.06 5.35
C VAL A 33 1.50 25.14 4.29
N ALA A 34 2.63 25.83 4.44
CA ALA A 34 3.09 26.80 3.44
C ALA A 34 3.51 26.13 2.12
N GLN A 35 4.19 24.99 2.19
CA GLN A 35 4.54 24.20 0.99
C GLN A 35 3.29 23.65 0.32
N VAL A 36 2.34 23.10 1.11
CA VAL A 36 1.05 22.61 0.61
C VAL A 36 0.30 23.74 -0.14
N ALA A 37 0.13 24.89 0.49
CA ALA A 37 -0.54 26.05 -0.12
C ALA A 37 0.11 26.47 -1.44
N LYS A 38 1.45 26.59 -1.45
CA LYS A 38 2.22 26.95 -2.64
C LYS A 38 2.06 25.92 -3.76
N THR A 39 2.16 24.64 -3.44
CA THR A 39 2.11 23.55 -4.43
C THR A 39 0.70 23.37 -4.99
N ALA A 40 -0.33 23.48 -4.14
CA ALA A 40 -1.72 23.43 -4.57
C ALA A 40 -2.23 24.73 -5.23
N GLY A 41 -1.41 25.80 -5.27
CA GLY A 41 -1.78 27.09 -5.86
C GLY A 41 -2.89 27.83 -5.11
N ILE A 42 -3.02 27.64 -3.78
CA ILE A 42 -4.06 28.25 -2.94
C ILE A 42 -3.46 29.02 -1.76
N GLY A 43 -4.26 29.86 -1.13
CA GLY A 43 -3.83 30.58 0.08
C GLY A 43 -3.73 29.66 1.30
N LYS A 44 -2.85 30.00 2.26
CA LYS A 44 -2.78 29.27 3.55
C LYS A 44 -4.14 29.22 4.29
N GLY A 45 -4.89 30.33 4.25
CA GLY A 45 -6.23 30.38 4.84
C GLY A 45 -7.16 29.35 4.20
N THR A 46 -7.10 29.22 2.87
CA THR A 46 -7.89 28.26 2.12
C THR A 46 -7.51 26.80 2.45
N VAL A 47 -6.24 26.52 2.76
CA VAL A 47 -5.86 25.18 3.25
C VAL A 47 -6.60 24.84 4.54
N TYR A 48 -6.68 25.77 5.49
CA TYR A 48 -7.39 25.57 6.77
C TYR A 48 -8.92 25.51 6.65
N GLU A 49 -9.50 25.91 5.51
CA GLU A 49 -10.92 25.68 5.21
C GLU A 49 -11.23 24.19 4.96
N TYR A 50 -10.22 23.46 4.46
CA TYR A 50 -10.34 22.05 4.09
C TYR A 50 -9.71 21.09 5.09
N PHE A 51 -8.61 21.47 5.76
CA PHE A 51 -7.84 20.62 6.68
C PHE A 51 -7.73 21.28 8.05
N GLU A 52 -7.92 20.49 9.10
CA GLU A 52 -7.85 20.99 10.47
C GLU A 52 -6.42 21.31 10.90
N ASN A 53 -5.46 20.49 10.46
CA ASN A 53 -4.06 20.60 10.83
C ASN A 53 -3.17 19.93 9.77
N LYS A 54 -1.85 19.94 10.02
CA LYS A 54 -0.86 19.31 9.15
C LYS A 54 -1.05 17.80 9.03
N ASP A 55 -1.42 17.13 10.11
CA ASP A 55 -1.55 15.67 10.15
C ASP A 55 -2.77 15.21 9.34
N ASP A 56 -3.84 16.00 9.34
CA ASP A 56 -5.01 15.79 8.47
C ASP A 56 -4.63 15.86 6.96
N ILE A 57 -3.71 16.77 6.60
CA ILE A 57 -3.18 16.85 5.23
C ILE A 57 -2.34 15.60 4.90
N ILE A 58 -1.45 15.21 5.80
CA ILE A 58 -0.60 14.02 5.63
C ILE A 58 -1.46 12.78 5.48
N PHE A 59 -2.49 12.64 6.31
CA PHE A 59 -3.44 11.53 6.26
C PHE A 59 -4.12 11.43 4.88
N GLU A 60 -4.62 12.55 4.34
CA GLU A 60 -5.27 12.57 3.03
C GLU A 60 -4.32 12.17 1.91
N ILE A 61 -3.06 12.66 1.94
CA ILE A 61 -2.05 12.30 0.94
C ILE A 61 -1.71 10.80 1.01
N ILE A 62 -1.57 10.25 2.22
CA ILE A 62 -1.33 8.81 2.43
C ILE A 62 -2.51 7.99 1.91
N ASN A 63 -3.74 8.40 2.26
CA ASN A 63 -4.95 7.71 1.83
C ASN A 63 -5.01 7.60 0.31
N MET A 64 -4.79 8.71 -0.40
CA MET A 64 -4.77 8.73 -1.86
C MET A 64 -3.65 7.86 -2.44
N HIS A 65 -2.46 7.86 -1.82
CA HIS A 65 -1.36 7.01 -2.26
C HIS A 65 -1.72 5.53 -2.17
N ILE A 66 -2.32 5.12 -1.07
CA ILE A 66 -2.74 3.74 -0.85
C ILE A 66 -3.90 3.36 -1.79
N GLU A 67 -4.90 4.24 -1.99
CA GLU A 67 -5.97 4.01 -2.96
C GLU A 67 -5.41 3.78 -4.38
N TYR A 68 -4.45 4.61 -4.81
CA TYR A 68 -3.78 4.45 -6.10
C TYR A 68 -3.09 3.07 -6.22
N HIS A 69 -2.38 2.64 -5.18
CA HIS A 69 -1.74 1.32 -5.18
C HIS A 69 -2.74 0.16 -5.16
N HIS A 70 -3.88 0.32 -4.46
CA HIS A 70 -4.96 -0.67 -4.50
C HIS A 70 -5.52 -0.82 -5.92
N GLU A 71 -5.80 0.30 -6.59
CA GLU A 71 -6.30 0.30 -7.96
C GLU A 71 -5.30 -0.31 -8.95
N ASN A 72 -4.03 0.05 -8.84
CA ASN A 72 -2.97 -0.51 -9.66
C ASN A 72 -2.82 -2.02 -9.43
N PHE A 73 -2.82 -2.47 -8.18
CA PHE A 73 -2.80 -3.89 -7.85
C PHE A 73 -3.97 -4.63 -8.53
N LEU A 74 -5.20 -4.16 -8.35
CA LEU A 74 -6.38 -4.78 -8.93
C LEU A 74 -6.36 -4.77 -10.45
N ASN A 75 -5.83 -3.73 -11.09
CA ASN A 75 -5.75 -3.65 -12.54
C ASN A 75 -4.70 -4.61 -13.11
N ASN A 76 -3.53 -4.65 -12.51
CA ASN A 76 -2.42 -5.47 -13.01
C ASN A 76 -2.66 -6.97 -12.78
N ILE A 77 -3.31 -7.35 -11.67
CA ILE A 77 -3.56 -8.75 -11.35
C ILE A 77 -4.58 -9.43 -12.27
N LYS A 78 -5.43 -8.63 -12.98
CA LYS A 78 -6.46 -9.16 -13.90
C LYS A 78 -5.87 -9.95 -15.06
N ASP A 79 -4.71 -9.54 -15.55
CA ASP A 79 -4.04 -10.14 -16.70
C ASP A 79 -3.09 -11.29 -16.32
N VAL A 80 -2.88 -11.51 -15.02
CA VAL A 80 -2.04 -12.59 -14.49
C VAL A 80 -2.81 -13.89 -14.48
N LYS A 81 -2.22 -14.95 -15.06
CA LYS A 81 -2.96 -16.19 -15.38
C LYS A 81 -3.00 -17.20 -14.23
N THR A 82 -1.89 -17.41 -13.56
CA THR A 82 -1.77 -18.46 -12.55
C THR A 82 -1.87 -17.90 -11.13
N THR A 83 -2.36 -18.72 -10.21
CA THR A 83 -2.40 -18.35 -8.78
C THR A 83 -1.00 -18.04 -8.26
N LYS A 84 0.01 -18.80 -8.67
CA LYS A 84 1.41 -18.57 -8.29
C LYS A 84 1.88 -17.17 -8.70
N GLU A 85 1.70 -16.80 -9.97
CA GLU A 85 2.08 -15.47 -10.47
C GLU A 85 1.33 -14.35 -9.74
N LYS A 86 0.03 -14.53 -9.44
CA LYS A 86 -0.75 -13.55 -8.68
C LYS A 86 -0.20 -13.34 -7.27
N VAL A 87 0.17 -14.42 -6.56
CA VAL A 87 0.80 -14.31 -5.24
C VAL A 87 2.18 -13.69 -5.33
N PHE A 88 3.00 -14.03 -6.33
CA PHE A 88 4.29 -13.35 -6.55
C PHE A 88 4.11 -11.85 -6.81
N TYR A 89 3.10 -11.47 -7.60
CA TYR A 89 2.79 -10.06 -7.84
C TYR A 89 2.42 -9.31 -6.57
N PHE A 90 1.78 -9.98 -5.60
CA PHE A 90 1.49 -9.42 -4.29
C PHE A 90 2.77 -8.96 -3.53
N PHE A 91 3.92 -9.59 -3.81
CA PHE A 91 5.21 -9.28 -3.23
C PHE A 91 6.08 -8.38 -4.12
N ASP A 92 5.63 -8.00 -5.31
CA ASP A 92 6.43 -7.30 -6.31
C ASP A 92 7.11 -6.04 -5.76
N PHE A 93 6.37 -5.24 -4.99
CA PHE A 93 6.87 -3.97 -4.45
C PHE A 93 8.04 -4.13 -3.47
N VAL A 94 8.16 -5.29 -2.81
CA VAL A 94 9.24 -5.57 -1.87
C VAL A 94 10.39 -6.35 -2.52
N MET A 95 10.11 -7.11 -3.59
CA MET A 95 11.11 -7.92 -4.29
C MET A 95 11.88 -7.17 -5.36
N ASN A 96 11.24 -6.27 -6.08
CA ASN A 96 11.80 -5.63 -7.27
C ASN A 96 12.04 -4.14 -7.05
N ASP A 97 13.28 -3.69 -7.28
CA ASP A 97 13.71 -2.29 -7.09
C ASP A 97 13.52 -1.46 -8.37
N THR A 98 12.30 -1.49 -8.95
CA THR A 98 11.91 -0.54 -9.98
C THR A 98 11.77 0.85 -9.37
N GLU A 99 11.84 1.91 -10.18
CA GLU A 99 11.67 3.29 -9.69
C GLU A 99 10.31 3.48 -9.00
N GLU A 100 9.25 2.87 -9.52
CA GLU A 100 7.91 2.90 -8.95
C GLU A 100 7.86 2.16 -7.61
N ASN A 101 8.40 0.96 -7.53
CA ASN A 101 8.45 0.16 -6.30
C ASN A 101 9.28 0.82 -5.21
N ILE A 102 10.41 1.46 -5.56
CA ILE A 102 11.23 2.22 -4.60
C ILE A 102 10.42 3.39 -4.04
N LYS A 103 9.70 4.13 -4.89
CA LYS A 103 8.82 5.22 -4.43
C LYS A 103 7.73 4.71 -3.50
N HIS A 104 7.06 3.64 -3.90
CA HIS A 104 6.02 3.00 -3.07
C HIS A 104 6.57 2.54 -1.73
N PHE A 105 7.69 1.83 -1.73
CA PHE A 105 8.33 1.31 -0.53
C PHE A 105 8.77 2.42 0.44
N ASN A 106 9.32 3.52 -0.09
CA ASN A 106 9.67 4.69 0.71
C ASN A 106 8.43 5.36 1.32
N GLY A 107 7.34 5.48 0.56
CA GLY A 107 6.05 5.96 1.08
C GLY A 107 5.51 5.07 2.19
N TYR A 108 5.58 3.75 2.02
CA TYR A 108 5.16 2.77 3.02
C TYR A 108 6.00 2.87 4.30
N ARG A 109 7.32 3.05 4.19
CA ARG A 109 8.20 3.27 5.34
C ARG A 109 7.84 4.54 6.12
N GLU A 110 7.59 5.66 5.43
CA GLU A 110 7.15 6.92 6.06
C GLU A 110 5.80 6.74 6.75
N TYR A 111 4.86 6.07 6.11
CA TYR A 111 3.55 5.74 6.67
C TYR A 111 3.67 4.91 7.95
N LEU A 112 4.43 3.81 7.92
CA LEU A 112 4.65 2.98 9.11
C LEU A 112 5.32 3.77 10.24
N SER A 113 6.22 4.70 9.94
CA SER A 113 6.85 5.55 10.96
C SER A 113 5.84 6.40 11.72
N ILE A 114 4.75 6.80 11.09
CA ILE A 114 3.65 7.54 11.74
C ILE A 114 2.79 6.58 12.55
N VAL A 115 2.36 5.46 11.94
CA VAL A 115 1.52 4.45 12.63
C VAL A 115 2.17 3.93 13.91
N LEU A 116 3.50 3.76 13.91
CA LEU A 116 4.25 3.21 15.03
C LEU A 116 4.63 4.27 16.10
N ALA A 117 4.70 5.55 15.72
CA ALA A 117 5.20 6.60 16.61
C ALA A 117 4.10 7.30 17.42
N GLU A 118 2.87 7.30 16.97
CA GLU A 118 1.78 8.08 17.56
C GLU A 118 0.56 7.22 17.84
N GLU A 119 -0.09 7.45 18.98
CA GLU A 119 -1.42 6.89 19.31
C GLU A 119 -2.51 7.60 18.49
N ASN A 120 -2.41 7.54 17.16
CA ASN A 120 -3.40 8.14 16.27
C ASN A 120 -4.44 7.07 15.89
N GLU A 121 -5.60 7.10 16.57
CA GLU A 121 -6.69 6.15 16.30
C GLU A 121 -7.13 6.12 14.82
N SER A 122 -7.13 7.26 14.14
CA SER A 122 -7.53 7.34 12.74
C SER A 122 -6.53 6.60 11.84
N MET A 123 -5.23 6.76 12.10
CA MET A 123 -4.17 6.05 11.39
C MET A 123 -4.20 4.54 11.68
N LEU A 124 -4.48 4.14 12.92
CA LEU A 124 -4.64 2.72 13.27
C LEU A 124 -5.86 2.10 12.58
N LYS A 125 -7.01 2.78 12.58
CA LYS A 125 -8.22 2.33 11.86
C LYS A 125 -7.97 2.20 10.36
N PHE A 126 -7.27 3.18 9.79
CA PHE A 126 -6.89 3.16 8.39
C PHE A 126 -5.94 2.00 8.07
N ASN A 127 -4.89 1.80 8.88
CA ASN A 127 -3.97 0.66 8.73
C ASN A 127 -4.71 -0.69 8.79
N ASN A 128 -5.68 -0.82 9.70
CA ASN A 128 -6.51 -2.01 9.78
C ASN A 128 -7.33 -2.23 8.50
N SER A 129 -7.92 -1.16 7.94
CA SER A 129 -8.67 -1.24 6.68
C SER A 129 -7.78 -1.69 5.52
N CYS A 130 -6.57 -1.15 5.41
CA CYS A 130 -5.59 -1.57 4.39
C CYS A 130 -5.20 -3.05 4.57
N THR A 131 -4.93 -3.47 5.81
CA THR A 131 -4.59 -4.86 6.11
C THR A 131 -5.74 -5.81 5.73
N ILE A 132 -6.98 -5.45 6.06
CA ILE A 132 -8.17 -6.24 5.70
C ILE A 132 -8.33 -6.31 4.17
N PHE A 133 -8.12 -5.20 3.46
CA PHE A 133 -8.20 -5.19 2.00
C PHE A 133 -7.21 -6.19 1.39
N PHE A 134 -5.94 -6.08 1.70
CA PHE A 134 -4.92 -6.97 1.11
C PHE A 134 -5.11 -8.43 1.53
N LYS A 135 -5.50 -8.69 2.77
CA LYS A 135 -5.84 -10.05 3.23
C LYS A 135 -6.99 -10.64 2.41
N ASN A 136 -8.04 -9.85 2.14
CA ASN A 136 -9.16 -10.30 1.33
C ASN A 136 -8.74 -10.54 -0.13
N GLN A 137 -7.88 -9.71 -0.72
CA GLN A 137 -7.36 -9.94 -2.06
C GLN A 137 -6.54 -11.25 -2.13
N LEU A 138 -5.64 -11.46 -1.18
CA LEU A 138 -4.86 -12.69 -1.11
C LEU A 138 -5.75 -13.93 -0.94
N LYS A 139 -6.78 -13.82 -0.07
CA LYS A 139 -7.76 -14.89 0.12
C LYS A 139 -8.49 -15.21 -1.18
N LEU A 140 -8.97 -14.23 -1.92
CA LEU A 140 -9.62 -14.43 -3.21
C LEU A 140 -8.70 -15.12 -4.23
N ILE A 141 -7.43 -14.76 -4.27
CA ILE A 141 -6.44 -15.39 -5.15
C ILE A 141 -6.25 -16.88 -4.79
N ILE A 142 -6.13 -17.19 -3.50
CA ILE A 142 -5.96 -18.57 -3.03
C ILE A 142 -7.22 -19.38 -3.26
N ASP A 143 -8.41 -18.85 -2.94
CA ASP A 143 -9.70 -19.50 -3.17
C ASP A 143 -9.89 -19.81 -4.66
N GLU A 144 -9.60 -18.87 -5.56
CA GLU A 144 -9.61 -19.08 -7.02
C GLU A 144 -8.67 -20.22 -7.45
N GLY A 145 -7.45 -20.26 -6.88
CA GLY A 145 -6.49 -21.32 -7.16
C GLY A 145 -6.96 -22.71 -6.70
N ILE A 146 -7.67 -22.78 -5.59
CA ILE A 146 -8.29 -24.03 -5.09
C ILE A 146 -9.42 -24.47 -6.03
N GLU A 147 -10.30 -23.54 -6.41
CA GLU A 147 -11.42 -23.80 -7.33
C GLU A 147 -10.95 -24.28 -8.71
N LYS A 148 -9.87 -23.70 -9.22
CA LYS A 148 -9.23 -24.12 -10.48
C LYS A 148 -8.47 -25.45 -10.37
N GLY A 149 -8.29 -25.98 -9.17
CA GLY A 149 -7.52 -27.19 -8.93
C GLY A 149 -6.01 -27.00 -8.97
N GLU A 150 -5.52 -25.77 -8.97
CA GLU A 150 -4.08 -25.44 -8.90
C GLU A 150 -3.52 -25.68 -7.49
N LEU A 151 -4.33 -25.43 -6.44
CA LEU A 151 -3.93 -25.56 -5.04
C LEU A 151 -4.76 -26.59 -4.27
N LYS A 152 -4.13 -27.14 -3.22
CA LYS A 152 -4.82 -27.96 -2.21
C LYS A 152 -5.68 -27.07 -1.30
N GLU A 153 -6.77 -27.63 -0.78
CA GLU A 153 -7.72 -26.95 0.11
C GLU A 153 -7.05 -26.30 1.34
N ILE A 154 -6.03 -26.96 1.88
CA ILE A 154 -5.29 -26.46 3.05
C ILE A 154 -4.52 -25.14 2.78
N ALA A 155 -4.34 -24.75 1.53
CA ALA A 155 -3.64 -23.50 1.19
C ALA A 155 -4.32 -22.25 1.78
N LYS A 156 -5.65 -22.29 1.97
CA LYS A 156 -6.42 -21.21 2.61
C LYS A 156 -5.98 -20.89 4.04
N ASP A 157 -5.48 -21.90 4.77
CA ASP A 157 -5.06 -21.73 6.17
C ASP A 157 -3.72 -20.95 6.26
N PHE A 158 -3.03 -20.75 5.14
CA PHE A 158 -1.76 -20.04 5.08
C PHE A 158 -1.91 -18.54 4.74
N VAL A 159 -3.11 -18.05 4.43
CA VAL A 159 -3.33 -16.63 4.06
C VAL A 159 -2.77 -15.67 5.12
N ASP A 160 -3.05 -15.92 6.40
CA ASP A 160 -2.52 -15.09 7.48
C ASP A 160 -1.00 -15.21 7.62
N GLY A 161 -0.45 -16.40 7.43
CA GLY A 161 0.99 -16.65 7.42
C GLY A 161 1.71 -15.90 6.29
N ILE A 162 1.15 -15.90 5.09
CA ILE A 162 1.68 -15.17 3.92
C ILE A 162 1.65 -13.65 4.18
N MET A 163 0.56 -13.13 4.76
CA MET A 163 0.46 -11.70 5.13
C MET A 163 1.49 -11.30 6.19
N LEU A 164 1.68 -12.14 7.21
CA LEU A 164 2.69 -11.90 8.26
C LEU A 164 4.11 -11.98 7.70
N PHE A 165 4.37 -12.91 6.77
CA PHE A 165 5.65 -13.02 6.10
C PHE A 165 5.96 -11.75 5.28
N GLU A 166 4.99 -11.26 4.49
CA GLU A 166 5.14 -10.01 3.70
C GLU A 166 5.52 -8.83 4.61
N LYS A 167 4.78 -8.63 5.72
CA LYS A 167 5.07 -7.56 6.69
C LYS A 167 6.45 -7.73 7.32
N GLY A 168 6.84 -8.96 7.63
CA GLY A 168 8.17 -9.28 8.18
C GLY A 168 9.28 -8.94 7.20
N VAL A 169 9.17 -9.36 5.95
CA VAL A 169 10.15 -9.04 4.87
C VAL A 169 10.24 -7.53 4.65
N SER A 170 9.10 -6.84 4.60
CA SER A 170 9.05 -5.38 4.46
C SER A 170 9.80 -4.69 5.61
N LEU A 171 9.59 -5.13 6.85
CA LEU A 171 10.27 -4.58 8.01
C LEU A 171 11.79 -4.84 7.97
N MET A 172 12.22 -6.07 7.65
CA MET A 172 13.64 -6.41 7.51
C MET A 172 14.32 -5.59 6.42
N LYS A 173 13.68 -5.43 5.26
CA LYS A 173 14.20 -4.56 4.17
C LYS A 173 14.34 -3.09 4.61
N MET A 174 13.55 -2.62 5.58
CA MET A 174 13.64 -1.25 6.12
C MET A 174 14.75 -1.10 7.18
N THR A 175 15.11 -2.17 7.89
CA THR A 175 15.93 -2.12 9.11
C THR A 175 17.29 -2.77 8.96
N GLU A 176 17.51 -3.60 7.95
CA GLU A 176 18.78 -4.30 7.71
C GLU A 176 19.41 -3.86 6.40
N THR A 177 20.71 -3.60 6.39
CA THR A 177 21.46 -3.07 5.24
C THR A 177 21.72 -4.11 4.14
N ASP A 178 21.88 -5.37 4.53
CA ASP A 178 22.28 -6.46 3.63
C ASP A 178 21.18 -7.52 3.44
N PHE A 179 19.93 -7.17 3.76
CA PHE A 179 18.82 -8.11 3.65
C PHE A 179 18.37 -8.28 2.20
N ASP A 180 18.50 -9.49 1.68
CA ASP A 180 18.01 -9.88 0.36
C ASP A 180 16.53 -10.28 0.42
N ALA A 181 15.68 -9.28 0.29
CA ALA A 181 14.23 -9.45 0.28
C ALA A 181 13.75 -10.33 -0.87
N LYS A 182 14.38 -10.19 -2.06
CA LYS A 182 14.01 -10.96 -3.26
C LYS A 182 14.23 -12.44 -3.05
N SER A 183 15.45 -12.85 -2.70
CA SER A 183 15.76 -14.26 -2.45
C SER A 183 14.92 -14.84 -1.30
N SER A 184 14.66 -14.07 -0.26
CA SER A 184 13.81 -14.49 0.85
C SER A 184 12.37 -14.78 0.41
N CYS A 185 11.77 -13.87 -0.38
CA CYS A 185 10.42 -14.06 -0.92
C CYS A 185 10.38 -15.23 -1.91
N GLU A 186 11.31 -15.30 -2.85
CA GLU A 186 11.37 -16.38 -3.85
C GLU A 186 11.48 -17.76 -3.16
N ASN A 187 12.35 -17.89 -2.17
CA ASN A 187 12.52 -19.13 -1.42
C ASN A 187 11.25 -19.54 -0.68
N PHE A 188 10.64 -18.60 0.05
CA PHE A 188 9.40 -18.87 0.79
C PHE A 188 8.26 -19.26 -0.15
N LEU A 189 7.98 -18.44 -1.16
CA LEU A 189 6.86 -18.64 -2.07
C LEU A 189 7.04 -19.91 -2.93
N ASN A 190 8.24 -20.17 -3.46
CA ASN A 190 8.47 -21.40 -4.22
C ASN A 190 8.29 -22.65 -3.37
N ASN A 191 8.74 -22.65 -2.11
CA ASN A 191 8.51 -23.77 -1.20
C ASN A 191 7.03 -23.91 -0.83
N PHE A 192 6.32 -22.80 -0.59
CA PHE A 192 4.88 -22.82 -0.36
C PHE A 192 4.15 -23.48 -1.53
N PHE A 193 4.40 -23.03 -2.78
CA PHE A 193 3.74 -23.62 -3.95
C PHE A 193 4.14 -25.07 -4.17
N LYS A 194 5.42 -25.42 -4.01
CA LYS A 194 5.87 -26.83 -4.11
C LYS A 194 5.09 -27.78 -3.19
N ILE A 195 4.67 -27.30 -2.02
CA ILE A 195 3.90 -28.10 -1.05
C ILE A 195 2.41 -28.04 -1.36
N MET A 196 1.91 -26.88 -1.80
CA MET A 196 0.47 -26.60 -1.92
C MET A 196 -0.10 -26.85 -3.31
N GLU A 197 0.72 -26.89 -4.37
CA GLU A 197 0.25 -27.26 -5.72
C GLU A 197 -0.31 -28.69 -5.71
N LYS A 198 -1.41 -28.87 -6.44
CA LYS A 198 -1.89 -30.21 -6.75
C LYS A 198 -1.00 -30.78 -7.84
N ASN A 199 -0.45 -31.99 -7.62
CA ASN A 199 0.21 -32.70 -8.71
C ASN A 199 -0.84 -32.98 -9.78
N CYS A 200 -0.58 -32.55 -11.01
CA CYS A 200 -1.32 -33.08 -12.16
C CYS A 200 -0.88 -34.55 -12.33
N ASP A 201 -1.73 -35.48 -11.90
CA ASP A 201 -1.58 -36.92 -12.25
C ASP A 201 -1.86 -37.10 -13.73
#